data_16176c52d176f9c48ccf9fb42dea5002
#
_entry.id   16176c52d176f9c48ccf9fb42dea5002
#
_cell.length_a   1.000
_cell.length_b   1.000
_cell.length_c   1.000
_cell.angle_alpha   90.00
_cell.angle_beta   90.00
_cell.angle_gamma   90.00
#
_symmetry.space_group_name_H-M   'P 1'
#
loop_
_entity.id
_entity.type
_entity.pdbx_description
1 polymer ?
#
loop_
_entity_poly.entity_id
_entity_poly.type
_entity_poly.pdbx_seq_one_letter_code
_entity_poly.pdbx_strand_id
1 'polypeptide(L)'
;MITISFDKELDKMVYEDFHDFSIAGVDFGDKIKHDHPEITEENYKNYIDNFYKENILHINESKDEINKILLNKQELFFKAIDDLFKKDFRGLNVTGLLSIFDCNPRYLEEKKFQIFYKRNNKNKLEVVFHELLHFIFFDYCDSVLREETRGLGKNRGTLWELSEVFNVIVLNLPQFREILQGEECLFYSDLKEKLKTANSLWLDSRGDIKNSITSYLKKLG
;
A
#
# COMPACT_ATOMS: atom_id res chain seq x y z
N MET A 1 -0.55 15.39 -3.03
CA MET A 1 0.64 15.54 -2.12
C MET A 1 0.60 14.45 -1.07
N ILE A 2 1.76 13.89 -0.70
CA ILE A 2 1.88 12.87 0.35
C ILE A 2 2.46 13.53 1.59
N THR A 3 1.85 13.28 2.76
CA THR A 3 2.34 13.75 4.06
C THR A 3 2.45 12.56 5.01
N ILE A 4 3.56 12.45 5.73
CA ILE A 4 3.74 11.40 6.73
C ILE A 4 3.58 11.98 8.13
N SER A 5 2.78 11.31 8.94
CA SER A 5 2.52 11.62 10.35
C SER A 5 2.49 10.28 11.15
N PHE A 6 1.89 10.27 12.33
CA PHE A 6 1.55 9.07 13.07
C PHE A 6 0.28 9.31 13.90
N ASP A 7 -0.42 8.23 14.22
CA ASP A 7 -1.66 8.27 15.01
C ASP A 7 -1.73 7.01 15.89
N LYS A 8 -1.46 7.19 17.18
CA LYS A 8 -1.44 6.10 18.15
C LYS A 8 -2.84 5.50 18.40
N GLU A 9 -3.89 6.29 18.26
CA GLU A 9 -5.26 5.77 18.43
C GLU A 9 -5.66 4.87 17.26
N LEU A 10 -5.16 5.18 16.06
CA LEU A 10 -5.34 4.29 14.91
C LEU A 10 -4.60 2.96 15.10
N ASP A 11 -3.43 2.94 15.74
CA ASP A 11 -2.75 1.68 16.04
C ASP A 11 -3.53 0.78 17.02
N LYS A 12 -4.33 1.36 17.93
CA LYS A 12 -5.24 0.55 18.77
C LYS A 12 -6.31 -0.14 17.93
N MET A 13 -6.88 0.57 16.94
CA MET A 13 -7.83 -0.03 16.01
C MET A 13 -7.16 -1.09 15.12
N VAL A 14 -5.93 -0.85 14.67
CA VAL A 14 -5.18 -1.83 13.89
C VAL A 14 -4.94 -3.11 14.69
N TYR A 15 -4.59 -3.01 15.96
CA TYR A 15 -4.50 -4.20 16.79
C TYR A 15 -5.84 -4.96 16.88
N GLU A 16 -6.95 -4.25 17.12
CA GLU A 16 -8.30 -4.83 17.19
C GLU A 16 -8.67 -5.57 15.89
N ASP A 17 -8.29 -5.02 14.72
CA ASP A 17 -8.64 -5.55 13.41
C ASP A 17 -7.69 -6.66 12.91
N PHE A 18 -6.42 -6.68 13.37
CA PHE A 18 -5.37 -7.50 12.76
C PHE A 18 -4.76 -8.57 13.67
N HIS A 19 -5.04 -8.57 14.99
CA HIS A 19 -4.40 -9.51 15.93
C HIS A 19 -4.78 -10.99 15.69
N ASP A 20 -5.87 -11.26 14.97
CA ASP A 20 -6.34 -12.58 14.56
C ASP A 20 -6.69 -12.67 13.06
N PHE A 21 -6.20 -11.69 12.26
CA PHE A 21 -6.55 -11.58 10.84
C PHE A 21 -5.51 -12.22 9.94
N SER A 22 -5.99 -13.01 8.96
CA SER A 22 -5.17 -13.61 7.91
C SER A 22 -5.81 -13.43 6.54
N ILE A 23 -5.00 -13.16 5.52
CA ILE A 23 -5.44 -13.06 4.13
C ILE A 23 -4.32 -13.44 3.16
N ALA A 24 -4.66 -14.17 2.10
CA ALA A 24 -3.79 -14.49 0.96
C ALA A 24 -2.40 -15.04 1.37
N GLY A 25 -2.38 -15.92 2.39
CA GLY A 25 -1.18 -16.58 2.89
C GLY A 25 -0.36 -15.75 3.88
N VAL A 26 -0.88 -14.62 4.36
CA VAL A 26 -0.23 -13.79 5.39
C VAL A 26 -1.07 -13.82 6.67
N ASP A 27 -0.44 -14.18 7.79
CA ASP A 27 -0.99 -14.08 9.14
C ASP A 27 -0.44 -12.80 9.81
N PHE A 28 -1.31 -11.82 10.00
CA PHE A 28 -0.93 -10.55 10.63
C PHE A 28 -0.86 -10.65 12.14
N GLY A 29 -1.64 -11.55 12.75
CA GLY A 29 -1.58 -11.81 14.18
C GLY A 29 -0.21 -12.38 14.59
N ASP A 30 0.33 -13.31 13.82
CA ASP A 30 1.69 -13.83 14.04
C ASP A 30 2.76 -12.76 13.84
N LYS A 31 2.60 -11.83 12.88
CA LYS A 31 3.53 -10.69 12.71
C LYS A 31 3.49 -9.76 13.92
N ILE A 32 2.29 -9.41 14.40
CA ILE A 32 2.14 -8.57 15.59
C ILE A 32 2.80 -9.23 16.81
N LYS A 33 2.55 -10.51 17.05
CA LYS A 33 3.14 -11.26 18.18
C LYS A 33 4.65 -11.39 18.05
N HIS A 34 5.17 -11.55 16.83
CA HIS A 34 6.61 -11.60 16.58
C HIS A 34 7.30 -10.26 16.94
N ASP A 35 6.72 -9.13 16.54
CA ASP A 35 7.31 -7.81 16.75
C ASP A 35 7.03 -7.25 18.15
N HIS A 36 5.93 -7.69 18.76
CA HIS A 36 5.43 -7.26 20.07
C HIS A 36 4.99 -8.45 20.93
N PRO A 37 5.92 -9.31 21.41
CA PRO A 37 5.58 -10.56 22.08
C PRO A 37 4.86 -10.37 23.43
N GLU A 38 4.93 -9.18 24.02
CA GLU A 38 4.29 -8.85 25.30
C GLU A 38 2.87 -8.29 25.16
N ILE A 39 2.40 -8.06 23.91
CA ILE A 39 1.07 -7.51 23.66
C ILE A 39 0.00 -8.60 23.78
N THR A 40 -1.10 -8.28 24.46
CA THR A 40 -2.26 -9.17 24.61
C THR A 40 -3.56 -8.39 24.45
N GLU A 41 -4.68 -9.08 24.27
CA GLU A 41 -6.01 -8.47 24.18
C GLU A 41 -6.38 -7.66 25.44
N GLU A 42 -5.87 -8.06 26.61
CA GLU A 42 -6.14 -7.35 27.87
C GLU A 42 -5.29 -6.11 28.05
N ASN A 43 -4.06 -6.07 27.47
CA ASN A 43 -3.11 -4.99 27.75
C ASN A 43 -2.83 -4.06 26.58
N TYR A 44 -3.27 -4.35 25.34
CA TYR A 44 -2.81 -3.67 24.11
C TYR A 44 -2.94 -2.14 24.18
N LYS A 45 -4.01 -1.59 24.78
CA LYS A 45 -4.19 -0.14 24.88
C LYS A 45 -3.07 0.51 25.69
N ASN A 46 -2.80 -0.05 26.86
CA ASN A 46 -1.74 0.44 27.75
C ASN A 46 -0.35 0.17 27.14
N TYR A 47 -0.17 -0.99 26.51
CA TYR A 47 1.06 -1.33 25.81
C TYR A 47 1.38 -0.31 24.72
N ILE A 48 0.43 -0.01 23.83
CA ILE A 48 0.59 0.97 22.76
C ILE A 48 0.89 2.36 23.31
N ASP A 49 0.15 2.82 24.33
CA ASP A 49 0.38 4.11 24.96
C ASP A 49 1.80 4.23 25.55
N ASN A 50 2.28 3.20 26.22
CA ASN A 50 3.63 3.17 26.79
C ASN A 50 4.69 3.08 25.67
N PHE A 51 4.47 2.26 24.67
CA PHE A 51 5.38 2.11 23.54
C PHE A 51 5.63 3.44 22.82
N TYR A 52 4.56 4.18 22.52
CA TYR A 52 4.68 5.53 21.92
C TYR A 52 5.42 6.50 22.83
N LYS A 53 5.14 6.50 24.12
CA LYS A 53 5.82 7.36 25.09
C LYS A 53 7.33 7.10 25.15
N GLU A 54 7.72 5.82 25.12
CA GLU A 54 9.13 5.42 25.18
C GLU A 54 9.87 5.63 23.86
N ASN A 55 9.18 5.49 22.72
CA ASN A 55 9.78 5.51 21.39
C ASN A 55 9.48 6.79 20.58
N ILE A 56 8.88 7.81 21.19
CA ILE A 56 8.41 9.01 20.47
C ILE A 56 9.52 9.74 19.69
N LEU A 57 10.74 9.74 20.20
CA LEU A 57 11.88 10.36 19.51
C LEU A 57 12.20 9.62 18.22
N HIS A 58 12.30 8.30 18.24
CA HIS A 58 12.57 7.46 17.07
C HIS A 58 11.43 7.52 16.03
N ILE A 59 10.18 7.58 16.49
CA ILE A 59 9.03 7.72 15.60
C ILE A 59 9.07 9.08 14.88
N ASN A 60 9.41 10.17 15.61
CA ASN A 60 9.55 11.50 15.01
C ASN A 60 10.74 11.57 14.04
N GLU A 61 11.90 11.02 14.39
CA GLU A 61 13.05 10.94 13.50
C GLU A 61 12.68 10.20 12.20
N SER A 62 12.06 9.03 12.32
CA SER A 62 11.58 8.24 11.19
C SER A 62 10.60 9.02 10.30
N LYS A 63 9.66 9.76 10.90
CA LYS A 63 8.71 10.64 10.20
C LYS A 63 9.43 11.74 9.42
N ASP A 64 10.36 12.43 10.06
CA ASP A 64 11.05 13.58 9.46
C ASP A 64 11.98 13.13 8.31
N GLU A 65 12.65 11.99 8.46
CA GLU A 65 13.49 11.40 7.42
C GLU A 65 12.68 11.03 6.17
N ILE A 66 11.57 10.30 6.32
CA ILE A 66 10.76 9.89 5.17
C ILE A 66 10.08 11.09 4.50
N ASN A 67 9.60 12.10 5.26
CA ASN A 67 9.07 13.32 4.69
C ASN A 67 10.12 14.08 3.86
N LYS A 68 11.36 14.13 4.31
CA LYS A 68 12.47 14.73 3.55
C LYS A 68 12.76 14.01 2.24
N ILE A 69 12.69 12.69 2.24
CA ILE A 69 12.87 11.88 1.02
C ILE A 69 11.71 12.12 0.05
N LEU A 70 10.48 12.16 0.55
CA LEU A 70 9.28 12.39 -0.26
C LEU A 70 9.27 13.75 -0.95
N LEU A 71 9.81 14.81 -0.34
CA LEU A 71 9.94 16.12 -1.00
C LEU A 71 10.65 16.04 -2.37
N ASN A 72 11.62 15.13 -2.51
CA ASN A 72 12.40 14.97 -3.73
C ASN A 72 11.84 13.91 -4.70
N LYS A 73 11.04 12.96 -4.20
CA LYS A 73 10.62 11.78 -4.96
C LYS A 73 9.17 11.82 -5.43
N GLN A 74 8.27 12.46 -4.69
CA GLN A 74 6.84 12.42 -5.01
C GLN A 74 6.49 13.10 -6.33
N GLU A 75 7.16 14.21 -6.69
CA GLU A 75 6.90 14.91 -7.97
C GLU A 75 7.28 14.03 -9.16
N LEU A 76 8.43 13.35 -9.08
CA LEU A 76 8.88 12.42 -10.11
C LEU A 76 7.89 11.24 -10.24
N PHE A 77 7.41 10.73 -9.09
CA PHE A 77 6.44 9.64 -9.08
C PHE A 77 5.11 10.06 -9.71
N PHE A 78 4.53 11.19 -9.30
CA PHE A 78 3.27 11.67 -9.88
C PHE A 78 3.40 11.94 -11.37
N LYS A 79 4.53 12.51 -11.83
CA LYS A 79 4.77 12.71 -13.26
C LYS A 79 4.77 11.38 -14.03
N ALA A 80 5.47 10.36 -13.51
CA ALA A 80 5.51 9.04 -14.14
C ALA A 80 4.13 8.36 -14.15
N ILE A 81 3.33 8.54 -13.09
CA ILE A 81 1.95 8.05 -12.99
C ILE A 81 1.04 8.79 -13.98
N ASP A 82 1.07 10.12 -14.04
CA ASP A 82 0.27 10.91 -14.96
C ASP A 82 0.55 10.51 -16.42
N ASP A 83 1.83 10.29 -16.75
CA ASP A 83 2.25 9.82 -18.07
C ASP A 83 1.75 8.41 -18.38
N LEU A 84 1.74 7.51 -17.38
CA LEU A 84 1.29 6.12 -17.54
C LEU A 84 -0.24 6.03 -17.68
N PHE A 85 -0.97 6.68 -16.78
CA PHE A 85 -2.44 6.61 -16.73
C PHE A 85 -3.14 7.58 -17.71
N LYS A 86 -2.38 8.50 -18.32
CA LYS A 86 -2.93 9.59 -19.15
C LYS A 86 -3.98 10.43 -18.41
N LYS A 87 -3.77 10.62 -17.11
CA LYS A 87 -4.66 11.35 -16.19
C LYS A 87 -3.83 12.09 -15.14
N ASP A 88 -4.24 13.29 -14.76
CA ASP A 88 -3.58 14.09 -13.73
C ASP A 88 -4.01 13.65 -12.33
N PHE A 89 -3.06 13.20 -11.51
CA PHE A 89 -3.24 12.80 -10.12
C PHE A 89 -2.57 13.76 -9.12
N ARG A 90 -1.96 14.87 -9.58
CA ARG A 90 -1.25 15.82 -8.69
C ARG A 90 -2.14 16.47 -7.65
N GLY A 91 -3.47 16.50 -7.86
CA GLY A 91 -4.46 16.94 -6.89
C GLY A 91 -4.76 15.92 -5.77
N LEU A 92 -4.25 14.69 -5.87
CA LEU A 92 -4.47 13.66 -4.85
C LEU A 92 -3.65 13.99 -3.59
N ASN A 93 -4.36 14.11 -2.46
CA ASN A 93 -3.75 14.27 -1.15
C ASN A 93 -3.97 13.00 -0.33
N VAL A 94 -2.88 12.39 0.14
CA VAL A 94 -2.90 11.14 0.90
C VAL A 94 -1.99 11.29 2.13
N THR A 95 -2.42 10.75 3.27
CA THR A 95 -1.65 10.77 4.51
C THR A 95 -1.15 9.37 4.83
N GLY A 96 0.17 9.19 4.86
CA GLY A 96 0.80 8.02 5.44
C GLY A 96 0.95 8.19 6.95
N LEU A 97 0.67 7.15 7.72
CA LEU A 97 0.77 7.16 9.18
C LEU A 97 1.79 6.11 9.60
N LEU A 98 2.86 6.54 10.28
CA LEU A 98 3.80 5.58 10.88
C LEU A 98 3.08 4.80 11.96
N SER A 99 3.19 3.48 11.88
CA SER A 99 2.61 2.51 12.81
C SER A 99 3.70 1.73 13.52
N ILE A 100 3.40 1.26 14.72
CA ILE A 100 4.26 0.32 15.42
C ILE A 100 4.07 -1.12 14.89
N PHE A 101 3.02 -1.37 14.11
CA PHE A 101 2.70 -2.67 13.53
C PHE A 101 3.05 -2.75 12.03
N ASP A 102 3.62 -3.88 11.60
CA ASP A 102 3.93 -4.14 10.18
C ASP A 102 2.73 -4.76 9.44
N CYS A 103 1.56 -4.12 9.54
CA CYS A 103 0.32 -4.54 8.87
C CYS A 103 0.00 -3.72 7.62
N ASN A 104 0.42 -2.46 7.59
CA ASN A 104 0.25 -1.49 6.49
C ASN A 104 -1.20 -1.40 5.93
N PRO A 105 -2.24 -1.27 6.78
CA PRO A 105 -3.60 -1.11 6.28
C PRO A 105 -3.77 0.21 5.51
N ARG A 106 -4.76 0.21 4.57
CA ARG A 106 -5.19 1.41 3.87
C ARG A 106 -6.66 1.70 4.13
N TYR A 107 -6.98 2.99 4.24
CA TYR A 107 -8.30 3.55 4.49
C TYR A 107 -8.66 4.43 3.29
N LEU A 108 -9.39 3.85 2.32
CA LEU A 108 -9.61 4.47 1.00
C LEU A 108 -10.44 5.76 1.10
N GLU A 109 -11.46 5.78 1.97
CA GLU A 109 -12.36 6.94 2.13
C GLU A 109 -11.62 8.12 2.76
N GLU A 110 -10.83 7.88 3.80
CA GLU A 110 -10.04 8.87 4.51
C GLU A 110 -8.75 9.26 3.78
N LYS A 111 -8.41 8.55 2.72
CA LYS A 111 -7.13 8.67 1.98
C LYS A 111 -5.92 8.57 2.91
N LYS A 112 -5.93 7.55 3.76
CA LYS A 112 -4.87 7.24 4.71
C LYS A 112 -4.34 5.82 4.48
N PHE A 113 -3.08 5.62 4.84
CA PHE A 113 -2.46 4.28 4.92
C PHE A 113 -1.42 4.26 6.04
N GLN A 114 -1.03 3.06 6.49
CA GLN A 114 0.00 2.94 7.51
C GLN A 114 1.30 2.38 6.96
N ILE A 115 2.40 2.67 7.66
CA ILE A 115 3.76 2.24 7.34
C ILE A 115 4.46 1.86 8.64
N PHE A 116 5.03 0.68 8.70
CA PHE A 116 5.81 0.28 9.87
C PHE A 116 7.03 1.18 10.08
N TYR A 117 7.10 1.83 11.23
CA TYR A 117 8.09 2.88 11.52
C TYR A 117 9.54 2.39 11.53
N LYS A 118 9.80 1.10 11.88
CA LYS A 118 11.14 0.50 11.94
C LYS A 118 11.73 0.14 10.59
N ARG A 119 10.95 0.15 9.50
CA ARG A 119 11.52 -0.11 8.16
C ARG A 119 12.60 0.91 7.86
N ASN A 120 13.65 0.50 7.12
CA ASN A 120 14.61 1.47 6.58
C ASN A 120 13.91 2.40 5.57
N ASN A 121 14.54 3.54 5.28
CA ASN A 121 13.93 4.58 4.46
C ASN A 121 13.60 4.14 3.04
N LYS A 122 14.41 3.23 2.45
CA LYS A 122 14.11 2.66 1.14
C LYS A 122 12.81 1.85 1.17
N ASN A 123 12.69 0.93 2.12
CA ASN A 123 11.50 0.09 2.25
C ASN A 123 10.25 0.90 2.66
N LYS A 124 10.40 1.99 3.46
CA LYS A 124 9.30 2.92 3.71
C LYS A 124 8.82 3.60 2.43
N LEU A 125 9.76 4.05 1.59
CA LEU A 125 9.43 4.70 0.32
C LEU A 125 8.70 3.73 -0.64
N GLU A 126 9.13 2.48 -0.68
CA GLU A 126 8.45 1.41 -1.43
C GLU A 126 7.01 1.25 -0.96
N VAL A 127 6.77 1.11 0.36
CA VAL A 127 5.41 1.02 0.92
C VAL A 127 4.60 2.28 0.61
N VAL A 128 5.17 3.48 0.75
CA VAL A 128 4.46 4.73 0.44
C VAL A 128 3.94 4.74 -1.00
N PHE A 129 4.76 4.38 -1.97
CA PHE A 129 4.36 4.40 -3.37
C PHE A 129 3.49 3.20 -3.75
N HIS A 130 3.67 2.07 -3.08
CA HIS A 130 2.76 0.92 -3.20
C HIS A 130 1.33 1.31 -2.76
N GLU A 131 1.18 1.85 -1.56
CA GLU A 131 -0.14 2.25 -1.04
C GLU A 131 -0.73 3.42 -1.84
N LEU A 132 0.09 4.41 -2.24
CA LEU A 132 -0.38 5.50 -3.10
C LEU A 132 -0.93 4.96 -4.43
N LEU A 133 -0.29 3.96 -5.02
CA LEU A 133 -0.74 3.39 -6.28
C LEU A 133 -2.09 2.68 -6.15
N HIS A 134 -2.44 2.12 -5.00
CA HIS A 134 -3.80 1.62 -4.74
C HIS A 134 -4.86 2.73 -4.84
N PHE A 135 -4.61 3.90 -4.25
CA PHE A 135 -5.56 5.03 -4.36
C PHE A 135 -5.73 5.47 -5.81
N ILE A 136 -4.64 5.53 -6.56
CA ILE A 136 -4.62 5.88 -7.99
C ILE A 136 -5.36 4.81 -8.81
N PHE A 137 -5.08 3.54 -8.59
CA PHE A 137 -5.72 2.42 -9.27
C PHE A 137 -7.24 2.42 -9.06
N PHE A 138 -7.70 2.56 -7.81
CA PHE A 138 -9.13 2.56 -7.52
C PHE A 138 -9.83 3.84 -8.03
N ASP A 139 -9.19 5.00 -7.97
CA ASP A 139 -9.71 6.23 -8.58
C ASP A 139 -9.85 6.09 -10.11
N TYR A 140 -8.87 5.46 -10.75
CA TYR A 140 -8.94 5.15 -12.17
C TYR A 140 -10.08 4.17 -12.48
N CYS A 141 -10.23 3.11 -11.71
CA CYS A 141 -11.34 2.16 -11.84
C CYS A 141 -12.69 2.85 -11.69
N ASP A 142 -12.88 3.68 -10.67
CA ASP A 142 -14.14 4.39 -10.41
C ASP A 142 -14.49 5.41 -11.50
N SER A 143 -13.49 6.01 -12.14
CA SER A 143 -13.70 7.07 -13.14
C SER A 143 -13.72 6.57 -14.59
N VAL A 144 -12.89 5.59 -14.94
CA VAL A 144 -12.68 5.13 -16.33
C VAL A 144 -13.27 3.75 -16.58
N LEU A 145 -13.30 2.88 -15.56
CA LEU A 145 -13.74 1.48 -15.64
C LEU A 145 -14.94 1.18 -14.75
N ARG A 146 -15.77 2.19 -14.50
CA ARG A 146 -16.90 2.11 -13.55
C ARG A 146 -17.82 0.93 -13.83
N GLU A 147 -18.14 0.67 -15.09
CA GLU A 147 -19.08 -0.41 -15.45
C GLU A 147 -18.43 -1.78 -15.26
N GLU A 148 -17.15 -1.92 -15.60
CA GLU A 148 -16.39 -3.17 -15.49
C GLU A 148 -16.07 -3.54 -14.04
N THR A 149 -15.99 -2.55 -13.14
CA THR A 149 -15.61 -2.74 -11.73
C THR A 149 -16.77 -2.59 -10.75
N ARG A 150 -17.99 -2.35 -11.28
CA ARG A 150 -19.19 -2.15 -10.44
C ARG A 150 -19.44 -3.32 -9.50
N GLY A 151 -19.54 -3.04 -8.20
CA GLY A 151 -19.83 -4.03 -7.17
C GLY A 151 -18.64 -4.91 -6.77
N LEU A 152 -17.47 -4.73 -7.36
CA LEU A 152 -16.26 -5.46 -6.96
C LEU A 152 -15.64 -4.83 -5.70
N GLY A 153 -15.24 -5.70 -4.76
CA GLY A 153 -14.64 -5.27 -3.49
C GLY A 153 -13.22 -4.72 -3.67
N LYS A 154 -12.93 -3.60 -3.00
CA LYS A 154 -11.60 -2.95 -3.01
C LYS A 154 -10.66 -3.44 -1.90
N ASN A 155 -11.20 -4.13 -0.87
CA ASN A 155 -10.44 -4.66 0.26
C ASN A 155 -10.31 -6.19 0.24
N ARG A 156 -11.01 -6.86 -0.67
CA ARG A 156 -10.96 -8.31 -0.87
C ARG A 156 -11.58 -8.70 -2.23
N GLY A 157 -11.27 -9.89 -2.71
CA GLY A 157 -11.79 -10.42 -3.98
C GLY A 157 -11.02 -9.90 -5.19
N THR A 158 -11.57 -10.18 -6.39
CA THR A 158 -10.85 -10.06 -7.67
C THR A 158 -10.24 -8.68 -7.92
N LEU A 159 -10.96 -7.60 -7.58
CA LEU A 159 -10.43 -6.24 -7.84
C LEU A 159 -9.31 -5.87 -6.88
N TRP A 160 -9.42 -6.26 -5.60
CA TRP A 160 -8.33 -6.11 -4.64
C TRP A 160 -7.10 -6.91 -5.06
N GLU A 161 -7.26 -8.19 -5.39
CA GLU A 161 -6.15 -9.06 -5.84
C GLU A 161 -5.47 -8.50 -7.10
N LEU A 162 -6.29 -7.99 -8.05
CA LEU A 162 -5.74 -7.31 -9.22
C LEU A 162 -4.93 -6.08 -8.82
N SER A 163 -5.40 -5.26 -7.87
CA SER A 163 -4.67 -4.07 -7.43
C SER A 163 -3.31 -4.41 -6.83
N GLU A 164 -3.20 -5.52 -6.07
CA GLU A 164 -1.93 -6.00 -5.49
C GLU A 164 -0.93 -6.42 -6.59
N VAL A 165 -1.37 -7.24 -7.54
CA VAL A 165 -0.48 -7.71 -8.63
C VAL A 165 -0.18 -6.59 -9.64
N PHE A 166 -1.11 -5.66 -9.87
CA PHE A 166 -0.91 -4.49 -10.72
C PHE A 166 0.17 -3.56 -10.15
N ASN A 167 0.19 -3.35 -8.82
CA ASN A 167 1.21 -2.56 -8.15
C ASN A 167 2.60 -3.14 -8.39
N VAL A 168 2.76 -4.47 -8.27
CA VAL A 168 4.04 -5.14 -8.56
C VAL A 168 4.46 -4.92 -10.02
N ILE A 169 3.55 -5.01 -10.98
CA ILE A 169 3.86 -4.80 -12.39
C ILE A 169 4.29 -3.36 -12.64
N VAL A 170 3.51 -2.38 -12.18
CA VAL A 170 3.75 -0.95 -12.44
C VAL A 170 5.01 -0.47 -11.75
N LEU A 171 5.21 -0.79 -10.46
CA LEU A 171 6.39 -0.33 -9.72
C LEU A 171 7.69 -0.98 -10.20
N ASN A 172 7.61 -2.07 -10.96
CA ASN A 172 8.75 -2.69 -11.64
C ASN A 172 9.01 -2.15 -13.06
N LEU A 173 8.21 -1.21 -13.57
CA LEU A 173 8.56 -0.52 -14.82
C LEU A 173 9.83 0.34 -14.63
N PRO A 174 10.66 0.51 -15.67
CA PRO A 174 11.97 1.15 -15.55
C PRO A 174 11.95 2.50 -14.83
N GLN A 175 10.99 3.38 -15.15
CA GLN A 175 10.87 4.71 -14.56
C GLN A 175 10.56 4.68 -13.05
N PHE A 176 9.80 3.69 -12.57
CA PHE A 176 9.49 3.56 -11.13
C PHE A 176 10.64 2.89 -10.38
N ARG A 177 11.29 1.89 -10.98
CA ARG A 177 12.49 1.28 -10.39
C ARG A 177 13.62 2.29 -10.17
N GLU A 178 13.78 3.26 -11.08
CA GLU A 178 14.74 4.36 -10.93
C GLU A 178 14.37 5.26 -9.74
N ILE A 179 13.09 5.60 -9.57
CA ILE A 179 12.61 6.40 -8.45
C ILE A 179 12.78 5.68 -7.12
N LEU A 180 12.39 4.38 -7.05
CA LEU A 180 12.46 3.53 -5.86
C LEU A 180 13.88 3.05 -5.55
N GLN A 181 14.77 3.01 -6.56
CA GLN A 181 16.10 2.39 -6.47
C GLN A 181 16.04 0.92 -6.05
N GLY A 182 15.00 0.21 -6.52
CA GLY A 182 14.75 -1.17 -6.16
C GLY A 182 13.70 -1.86 -7.03
N GLU A 183 13.38 -3.08 -6.65
CA GLU A 183 12.33 -3.88 -7.26
C GLU A 183 11.21 -4.11 -6.25
N GLU A 184 9.97 -3.95 -6.69
CA GLU A 184 8.79 -4.31 -5.90
C GLU A 184 8.61 -5.82 -5.90
N CYS A 185 8.38 -6.40 -4.74
CA CYS A 185 8.12 -7.83 -4.56
C CYS A 185 6.65 -8.08 -4.21
N LEU A 186 6.13 -9.19 -4.70
CA LEU A 186 4.78 -9.62 -4.31
C LEU A 186 4.75 -10.01 -2.82
N PHE A 187 3.97 -9.28 -2.04
CA PHE A 187 3.83 -9.54 -0.62
C PHE A 187 2.97 -10.78 -0.33
N TYR A 188 1.87 -10.96 -1.05
CA TYR A 188 0.92 -12.06 -0.85
C TYR A 188 1.30 -13.28 -1.68
N SER A 189 1.82 -14.33 -1.02
CA SER A 189 2.32 -15.55 -1.67
C SER A 189 1.27 -16.25 -2.54
N ASP A 190 0.00 -16.22 -2.14
CA ASP A 190 -1.11 -16.89 -2.82
C ASP A 190 -1.50 -16.19 -4.14
N LEU A 191 -1.01 -14.96 -4.37
CA LEU A 191 -1.27 -14.23 -5.61
C LEU A 191 -0.24 -14.48 -6.72
N LYS A 192 0.72 -15.40 -6.55
CA LYS A 192 1.79 -15.66 -7.54
C LYS A 192 1.28 -16.02 -8.93
N GLU A 193 0.27 -16.90 -9.01
CA GLU A 193 -0.31 -17.31 -10.31
C GLU A 193 -1.13 -16.17 -10.94
N LYS A 194 -1.77 -15.34 -10.11
CA LYS A 194 -2.48 -14.15 -10.55
C LYS A 194 -1.53 -13.09 -11.09
N LEU A 195 -0.37 -12.91 -10.47
CA LEU A 195 0.70 -12.03 -10.96
C LEU A 195 1.21 -12.49 -12.34
N LYS A 196 1.45 -13.79 -12.54
CA LYS A 196 1.85 -14.32 -13.86
C LYS A 196 0.80 -14.03 -14.92
N THR A 197 -0.47 -14.26 -14.60
CA THR A 197 -1.59 -13.97 -15.51
C THR A 197 -1.69 -12.48 -15.82
N ALA A 198 -1.63 -11.62 -14.81
CA ALA A 198 -1.69 -10.16 -14.97
C ALA A 198 -0.52 -9.64 -15.81
N ASN A 199 0.68 -10.17 -15.58
CA ASN A 199 1.88 -9.78 -16.33
C ASN A 199 1.79 -10.18 -17.81
N SER A 200 1.27 -11.37 -18.13
CA SER A 200 1.02 -11.77 -19.52
C SER A 200 0.04 -10.82 -20.21
N LEU A 201 -1.09 -10.50 -19.55
CA LEU A 201 -2.10 -9.58 -20.09
C LEU A 201 -1.56 -8.13 -20.23
N TRP A 202 -0.68 -7.72 -19.33
CA TRP A 202 0.02 -6.44 -19.44
C TRP A 202 0.89 -6.38 -20.70
N LEU A 203 1.66 -7.41 -20.97
CA LEU A 203 2.49 -7.53 -22.18
C LEU A 203 1.64 -7.59 -23.46
N ASP A 204 0.58 -8.39 -23.45
CA ASP A 204 -0.35 -8.54 -24.59
C ASP A 204 -1.05 -7.21 -24.90
N SER A 205 -1.37 -6.41 -23.90
CA SER A 205 -1.96 -5.07 -24.02
C SER A 205 -0.93 -3.98 -24.38
N ARG A 206 0.36 -4.33 -24.49
CA ARG A 206 1.48 -3.39 -24.70
C ARG A 206 1.55 -2.27 -23.64
N GLY A 207 1.20 -2.60 -22.40
CA GLY A 207 1.18 -1.66 -21.29
C GLY A 207 -0.02 -0.70 -21.28
N ASP A 208 -1.06 -0.96 -22.07
CA ASP A 208 -2.31 -0.20 -21.97
C ASP A 208 -3.09 -0.63 -20.71
N ILE A 209 -3.26 0.30 -19.77
CA ILE A 209 -3.87 0.06 -18.46
C ILE A 209 -5.31 -0.42 -18.60
N LYS A 210 -6.11 0.29 -19.42
CA LYS A 210 -7.54 -0.04 -19.58
C LYS A 210 -7.70 -1.46 -20.11
N ASN A 211 -7.00 -1.78 -21.20
CA ASN A 211 -7.08 -3.09 -21.84
C ASN A 211 -6.55 -4.19 -20.92
N SER A 212 -5.47 -3.95 -20.18
CA SER A 212 -4.90 -4.90 -19.23
C SER A 212 -5.88 -5.24 -18.10
N ILE A 213 -6.43 -4.23 -17.43
CA ILE A 213 -7.41 -4.42 -16.34
C ILE A 213 -8.67 -5.12 -16.87
N THR A 214 -9.24 -4.63 -17.97
CA THR A 214 -10.47 -5.21 -18.55
C THR A 214 -10.28 -6.68 -18.95
N SER A 215 -9.13 -7.02 -19.54
CA SER A 215 -8.81 -8.40 -19.93
C SER A 215 -8.63 -9.31 -18.71
N TYR A 216 -8.03 -8.79 -17.64
CA TYR A 216 -7.89 -9.55 -16.38
C TYR A 216 -9.26 -9.83 -15.75
N LEU A 217 -10.11 -8.82 -15.63
CA LEU A 217 -11.46 -8.98 -15.05
C LEU A 217 -12.32 -9.96 -15.86
N LYS A 218 -12.22 -9.95 -17.19
CA LYS A 218 -12.92 -10.92 -18.05
C LYS A 218 -12.42 -12.36 -17.89
N LYS A 219 -11.16 -12.54 -17.53
CA LYS A 219 -10.53 -13.87 -17.43
C LYS A 219 -10.72 -14.51 -16.06
N LEU A 220 -10.77 -13.73 -15.00
CA LEU A 220 -10.77 -14.20 -13.61
C LEU A 220 -11.94 -13.67 -12.76
N GLY A 221 -12.75 -12.77 -13.27
CA GLY A 221 -14.01 -12.27 -12.69
C GLY A 221 -15.21 -12.99 -13.25
#